data_abe770df0ea5e0a607da7d98247d7f75
#
_entry.id   abe770df0ea5e0a607da7d98247d7f75
#
_cell.length_a   1.000
_cell.length_b   1.000
_cell.length_c   1.000
_cell.angle_alpha   90.00
_cell.angle_beta   90.00
_cell.angle_gamma   90.00
#
_symmetry.space_group_name_H-M   'P 1'
#
loop_
_entity.id
_entity.type
_entity.pdbx_description
1 polymer ?
#
loop_
_entity_poly.entity_id
_entity_poly.type
_entity_poly.pdbx_seq_one_letter_code
_entity_poly.pdbx_strand_id
1 'polypeptide(L)'
;KKKKKKKKTTNKNNKIISPKTAREIYDECNEKLAQPEYSARGMMRRYHVEVVCTTDDPIDSLEYHIQTRESGFEIKMLPTWRPDKAMAVEVPADFRAYVEKLSAVSGVTISNFDDMIAALRKRHDFFAEQGCRLSDHGIEEFYAEDYTDAEIKAIFNKVYGGAELTKEEILKFKSAMLVIFGEMDWEKGWTQQFHYGAIRNNNTKMFKLLGPDTGFDSIGEFTTAKAMSKFLDRLNVNGKLTKTILYNLNPCANEVIATMLGNFQDGSIAGKIQFGSGWWFL
;
A
#
# COMPACT_ATOMS: atom_id res chain seq x y z
N LYS A 1 -54.37 2.26 4.06
CA LYS A 1 -52.94 2.71 4.19
C LYS A 1 -52.18 1.65 4.96
N LYS A 2 -51.46 0.74 4.29
CA LYS A 2 -50.59 -0.27 4.90
C LYS A 2 -49.27 0.40 5.29
N LYS A 3 -49.00 0.54 6.58
CA LYS A 3 -47.69 0.99 7.09
C LYS A 3 -46.66 -0.12 6.81
N LYS A 4 -45.72 0.12 5.87
CA LYS A 4 -44.52 -0.69 5.71
C LYS A 4 -43.68 -0.56 7.00
N LYS A 5 -43.63 -1.60 7.83
CA LYS A 5 -42.66 -1.71 8.92
C LYS A 5 -41.27 -1.75 8.29
N LYS A 6 -40.46 -0.67 8.44
CA LYS A 6 -39.04 -0.72 8.21
C LYS A 6 -38.45 -1.76 9.16
N LYS A 7 -37.95 -2.88 8.63
CA LYS A 7 -37.10 -3.80 9.40
C LYS A 7 -35.84 -3.01 9.78
N LYS A 8 -35.74 -2.60 11.04
CA LYS A 8 -34.48 -2.18 11.62
C LYS A 8 -33.59 -3.43 11.67
N THR A 9 -32.58 -3.48 10.83
CA THR A 9 -31.43 -4.39 10.97
C THR A 9 -30.58 -3.87 12.13
N THR A 10 -31.06 -3.98 13.34
CA THR A 10 -30.24 -3.81 14.52
C THR A 10 -29.64 -5.17 14.83
N ASN A 11 -28.31 -5.23 14.92
CA ASN A 11 -27.60 -6.31 15.59
C ASN A 11 -28.28 -6.50 16.97
N LYS A 12 -28.99 -7.61 17.15
CA LYS A 12 -29.76 -7.85 18.38
C LYS A 12 -28.90 -8.33 19.55
N ASN A 13 -27.59 -8.18 19.49
CA ASN A 13 -26.72 -8.47 20.62
C ASN A 13 -26.49 -7.20 21.44
N ASN A 14 -27.45 -6.89 22.31
CA ASN A 14 -27.30 -5.86 23.36
C ASN A 14 -26.41 -6.34 24.53
N LYS A 15 -25.61 -7.38 24.33
CA LYS A 15 -24.77 -7.95 25.39
C LYS A 15 -23.42 -7.27 25.38
N ILE A 16 -23.01 -6.73 26.51
CA ILE A 16 -21.65 -6.22 26.72
C ILE A 16 -20.73 -7.41 26.92
N ILE A 17 -19.60 -7.42 26.25
CA ILE A 17 -18.56 -8.45 26.41
C ILE A 17 -18.05 -8.42 27.86
N SER A 18 -18.14 -9.56 28.52
CA SER A 18 -17.67 -9.76 29.90
C SER A 18 -17.29 -11.22 30.09
N PRO A 19 -16.57 -11.59 31.15
CA PRO A 19 -16.29 -13.00 31.46
C PRO A 19 -17.54 -13.87 31.53
N LYS A 20 -18.70 -13.30 31.90
CA LYS A 20 -19.98 -14.03 32.02
C LYS A 20 -20.67 -14.24 30.68
N THR A 21 -20.46 -13.35 29.71
CA THR A 21 -21.16 -13.37 28.41
C THR A 21 -20.25 -13.78 27.25
N ALA A 22 -18.95 -13.87 27.47
CA ALA A 22 -17.97 -14.13 26.40
C ALA A 22 -18.23 -15.44 25.67
N ARG A 23 -18.50 -16.51 26.41
CA ARG A 23 -18.77 -17.84 25.82
C ARG A 23 -20.02 -17.83 24.96
N GLU A 24 -21.11 -17.27 25.45
CA GLU A 24 -22.38 -17.20 24.73
C GLU A 24 -22.23 -16.36 23.43
N ILE A 25 -21.53 -15.22 23.51
CA ILE A 25 -21.27 -14.37 22.33
C ILE A 25 -20.41 -15.13 21.31
N TYR A 26 -19.37 -15.82 21.78
CA TYR A 26 -18.49 -16.62 20.93
C TYR A 26 -19.26 -17.71 20.17
N ASP A 27 -20.11 -18.48 20.87
CA ASP A 27 -20.90 -19.54 20.27
C ASP A 27 -21.90 -18.99 19.24
N GLU A 28 -22.61 -17.90 19.56
CA GLU A 28 -23.52 -17.21 18.62
C GLU A 28 -22.79 -16.68 17.38
N CYS A 29 -21.58 -16.13 17.54
CA CYS A 29 -20.77 -15.67 16.41
C CYS A 29 -20.35 -16.84 15.53
N ASN A 30 -19.93 -17.96 16.11
CA ASN A 30 -19.52 -19.14 15.34
C ASN A 30 -20.71 -19.76 14.56
N GLU A 31 -21.88 -19.83 15.16
CA GLU A 31 -23.09 -20.28 14.47
C GLU A 31 -23.41 -19.39 13.25
N LYS A 32 -23.28 -18.08 13.40
CA LYS A 32 -23.46 -17.13 12.28
C LYS A 32 -22.40 -17.28 11.22
N LEU A 33 -21.12 -17.35 11.61
CA LEU A 33 -20.00 -17.46 10.68
C LEU A 33 -20.02 -18.78 9.88
N ALA A 34 -20.69 -19.83 10.38
CA ALA A 34 -20.89 -21.06 9.65
C ALA A 34 -21.93 -20.95 8.51
N GLN A 35 -22.72 -19.88 8.46
CA GLN A 35 -23.74 -19.68 7.44
C GLN A 35 -23.13 -19.07 6.16
N PRO A 36 -23.59 -19.49 4.96
CA PRO A 36 -23.05 -19.00 3.69
C PRO A 36 -23.07 -17.48 3.51
N GLU A 37 -24.09 -16.80 4.04
CA GLU A 37 -24.21 -15.33 3.99
C GLU A 37 -23.15 -14.58 4.82
N TYR A 38 -22.45 -15.27 5.71
CA TYR A 38 -21.33 -14.73 6.50
C TYR A 38 -19.96 -15.20 5.99
N SER A 39 -19.92 -15.97 4.90
CA SER A 39 -18.65 -16.21 4.19
C SER A 39 -18.09 -14.88 3.63
N ALA A 40 -16.80 -14.85 3.27
CA ALA A 40 -16.20 -13.66 2.69
C ALA A 40 -17.00 -13.12 1.49
N ARG A 41 -17.37 -14.00 0.56
CA ARG A 41 -18.23 -13.64 -0.60
C ARG A 41 -19.64 -13.23 -0.18
N GLY A 42 -20.24 -13.89 0.80
CA GLY A 42 -21.55 -13.54 1.34
C GLY A 42 -21.58 -12.17 1.99
N MET A 43 -20.54 -11.83 2.75
CA MET A 43 -20.38 -10.53 3.39
C MET A 43 -20.23 -9.42 2.35
N MET A 44 -19.43 -9.62 1.31
CA MET A 44 -19.29 -8.64 0.23
C MET A 44 -20.63 -8.35 -0.45
N ARG A 45 -21.43 -9.39 -0.76
CA ARG A 45 -22.80 -9.24 -1.32
C ARG A 45 -23.72 -8.48 -0.38
N ARG A 46 -23.67 -8.82 0.91
CA ARG A 46 -24.51 -8.19 1.94
C ARG A 46 -24.27 -6.70 2.08
N TYR A 47 -23.00 -6.27 1.91
CA TYR A 47 -22.61 -4.86 1.99
C TYR A 47 -22.58 -4.17 0.63
N HIS A 48 -23.09 -4.83 -0.42
CA HIS A 48 -23.16 -4.27 -1.78
C HIS A 48 -21.78 -3.80 -2.29
N VAL A 49 -20.74 -4.58 -2.01
CA VAL A 49 -19.41 -4.33 -2.52
C VAL A 49 -19.40 -4.61 -4.03
N GLU A 50 -18.88 -3.68 -4.80
CA GLU A 50 -18.75 -3.82 -6.26
C GLU A 50 -17.32 -4.19 -6.66
N VAL A 51 -16.34 -3.65 -5.96
CA VAL A 51 -14.91 -3.86 -6.23
C VAL A 51 -14.15 -3.99 -4.92
N VAL A 52 -13.21 -4.91 -4.87
CA VAL A 52 -12.20 -5.06 -3.81
C VAL A 52 -10.84 -4.93 -4.45
N CYS A 53 -10.00 -4.07 -3.89
CA CYS A 53 -8.58 -3.98 -4.25
C CYS A 53 -7.75 -4.56 -3.10
N THR A 54 -6.87 -5.49 -3.42
CA THR A 54 -5.94 -6.12 -2.48
C THR A 54 -4.61 -5.36 -2.46
N THR A 55 -3.69 -5.76 -1.62
CA THR A 55 -2.33 -5.21 -1.58
C THR A 55 -1.36 -6.29 -2.02
N ASP A 56 -0.69 -6.11 -3.16
CA ASP A 56 0.07 -7.17 -3.82
C ASP A 56 1.48 -6.69 -4.18
N ASP A 57 2.44 -7.56 -3.93
CA ASP A 57 3.85 -7.31 -4.23
C ASP A 57 4.15 -7.54 -5.73
N PRO A 58 5.06 -6.79 -6.36
CA PRO A 58 5.53 -7.05 -7.73
C PRO A 58 5.84 -8.51 -8.07
N ILE A 59 6.28 -9.30 -7.10
CA ILE A 59 6.64 -10.71 -7.31
C ILE A 59 5.45 -11.68 -7.20
N ASP A 60 4.26 -11.22 -6.82
CA ASP A 60 3.09 -12.07 -6.63
C ASP A 60 2.54 -12.60 -7.95
N SER A 61 2.12 -13.86 -7.96
CA SER A 61 1.55 -14.53 -9.15
C SER A 61 0.17 -14.02 -9.56
N LEU A 62 -0.55 -13.40 -8.62
CA LEU A 62 -1.95 -12.98 -8.74
C LEU A 62 -2.92 -14.13 -9.08
N GLU A 63 -2.55 -15.36 -8.78
CA GLU A 63 -3.33 -16.56 -9.11
C GLU A 63 -4.74 -16.54 -8.54
N TYR A 64 -4.92 -16.02 -7.31
CA TYR A 64 -6.25 -15.93 -6.70
C TYR A 64 -7.14 -14.86 -7.34
N HIS A 65 -6.56 -13.80 -7.91
CA HIS A 65 -7.29 -12.82 -8.71
C HIS A 65 -7.80 -13.45 -10.00
N ILE A 66 -6.93 -14.20 -10.67
CA ILE A 66 -7.24 -14.93 -11.90
C ILE A 66 -8.35 -15.95 -11.63
N GLN A 67 -8.17 -16.82 -10.63
CA GLN A 67 -9.15 -17.83 -10.23
C GLN A 67 -10.50 -17.22 -9.84
N THR A 68 -10.49 -16.10 -9.11
CA THR A 68 -11.72 -15.42 -8.71
C THR A 68 -12.48 -14.89 -9.92
N ARG A 69 -11.77 -14.28 -10.86
CA ARG A 69 -12.34 -13.79 -12.13
C ARG A 69 -12.90 -14.95 -12.97
N GLU A 70 -12.16 -16.03 -13.12
CA GLU A 70 -12.56 -17.22 -13.88
C GLU A 70 -13.73 -17.98 -13.23
N SER A 71 -13.90 -17.87 -11.91
CA SER A 71 -15.06 -18.45 -11.22
C SER A 71 -16.38 -17.75 -11.51
N GLY A 72 -16.37 -16.65 -12.27
CA GLY A 72 -17.57 -15.84 -12.57
C GLY A 72 -18.11 -15.10 -11.36
N PHE A 73 -17.31 -14.87 -10.31
CA PHE A 73 -17.73 -14.10 -9.14
C PHE A 73 -18.01 -12.65 -9.56
N GLU A 74 -19.21 -12.15 -9.25
CA GLU A 74 -19.74 -10.88 -9.73
C GLU A 74 -19.01 -9.64 -9.18
N ILE A 75 -18.38 -9.76 -8.01
CA ILE A 75 -17.60 -8.68 -7.39
C ILE A 75 -16.16 -8.75 -7.89
N LYS A 76 -15.69 -7.65 -8.44
CA LYS A 76 -14.33 -7.57 -8.99
C LYS A 76 -13.30 -7.57 -7.86
N MET A 77 -12.36 -8.54 -7.89
CA MET A 77 -11.17 -8.54 -7.04
C MET A 77 -9.97 -8.17 -7.91
N LEU A 78 -9.42 -6.98 -7.69
CA LEU A 78 -8.35 -6.40 -8.50
C LEU A 78 -7.08 -6.24 -7.64
N PRO A 79 -5.90 -6.44 -8.22
CA PRO A 79 -4.65 -6.21 -7.50
C PRO A 79 -4.37 -4.71 -7.35
N THR A 80 -3.61 -4.38 -6.32
CA THR A 80 -2.98 -3.08 -6.11
C THR A 80 -1.48 -3.25 -6.08
N TRP A 81 -0.78 -2.46 -6.86
CA TRP A 81 0.68 -2.48 -6.96
C TRP A 81 1.34 -1.89 -5.73
N ARG A 82 2.04 -2.72 -4.91
CA ARG A 82 2.79 -2.27 -3.74
C ARG A 82 4.27 -2.66 -3.83
N PRO A 83 5.11 -1.82 -4.45
CA PRO A 83 6.50 -2.14 -4.74
C PRO A 83 7.48 -1.81 -3.60
N ASP A 84 7.04 -1.58 -2.37
CA ASP A 84 7.86 -1.06 -1.28
C ASP A 84 9.08 -1.93 -0.97
N LYS A 85 8.98 -3.27 -1.13
CA LYS A 85 10.13 -4.16 -0.93
C LYS A 85 11.24 -3.97 -1.97
N ALA A 86 10.92 -3.44 -3.15
CA ALA A 86 11.92 -3.12 -4.15
C ALA A 86 12.80 -1.92 -3.78
N MET A 87 12.42 -1.14 -2.77
CA MET A 87 13.25 -0.05 -2.22
C MET A 87 13.75 -0.33 -0.78
N ALA A 88 13.50 -1.51 -0.22
CA ALA A 88 13.92 -1.90 1.13
C ALA A 88 15.38 -2.37 1.10
N VAL A 89 16.31 -1.43 1.13
CA VAL A 89 17.77 -1.65 0.97
C VAL A 89 18.54 -1.65 2.28
N GLU A 90 17.87 -1.63 3.43
CA GLU A 90 18.46 -1.58 4.77
C GLU A 90 19.24 -2.85 5.11
N VAL A 91 18.80 -4.00 4.57
CA VAL A 91 19.43 -5.31 4.81
C VAL A 91 19.84 -5.91 3.45
N PRO A 92 21.13 -5.86 3.09
CA PRO A 92 21.61 -6.29 1.76
C PRO A 92 21.21 -7.72 1.38
N ALA A 93 21.20 -8.65 2.34
CA ALA A 93 20.83 -10.03 2.09
C ALA A 93 19.35 -10.17 1.68
N ASP A 94 18.44 -9.45 2.36
CA ASP A 94 17.00 -9.47 2.08
C ASP A 94 16.72 -8.79 0.74
N PHE A 95 17.36 -7.67 0.46
CA PHE A 95 17.24 -6.96 -0.81
C PHE A 95 17.70 -7.85 -1.98
N ARG A 96 18.86 -8.50 -1.85
CA ARG A 96 19.34 -9.43 -2.88
C ARG A 96 18.36 -10.57 -3.12
N ALA A 97 17.88 -11.21 -2.05
CA ALA A 97 16.88 -12.28 -2.16
C ALA A 97 15.60 -11.82 -2.85
N TYR A 98 15.18 -10.58 -2.62
CA TYR A 98 14.03 -9.97 -3.30
C TYR A 98 14.32 -9.76 -4.80
N VAL A 99 15.48 -9.20 -5.16
CA VAL A 99 15.89 -8.95 -6.56
C VAL A 99 16.00 -10.27 -7.33
N GLU A 100 16.51 -11.34 -6.72
CA GLU A 100 16.56 -12.67 -7.33
C GLU A 100 15.15 -13.21 -7.63
N LYS A 101 14.20 -13.07 -6.69
CA LYS A 101 12.79 -13.44 -6.93
C LYS A 101 12.16 -12.60 -8.03
N LEU A 102 12.39 -11.29 -8.03
CA LEU A 102 11.91 -10.40 -9.08
C LEU A 102 12.45 -10.79 -10.45
N SER A 103 13.74 -11.11 -10.53
CA SER A 103 14.39 -11.64 -11.75
C SER A 103 13.69 -12.90 -12.25
N ALA A 104 13.44 -13.85 -11.36
CA ALA A 104 12.77 -15.11 -11.70
C ALA A 104 11.34 -14.91 -12.22
N VAL A 105 10.51 -14.13 -11.53
CA VAL A 105 9.09 -13.95 -11.92
C VAL A 105 8.90 -13.02 -13.12
N SER A 106 9.83 -12.09 -13.34
CA SER A 106 9.79 -11.21 -14.52
C SER A 106 10.40 -11.85 -15.76
N GLY A 107 11.27 -12.86 -15.58
CA GLY A 107 12.08 -13.44 -16.68
C GLY A 107 13.09 -12.43 -17.23
N VAL A 108 13.50 -11.43 -16.44
CA VAL A 108 14.55 -10.47 -16.75
C VAL A 108 15.76 -10.80 -15.88
N THR A 109 16.91 -11.08 -16.47
CA THR A 109 18.16 -11.24 -15.72
C THR A 109 18.58 -9.88 -15.17
N ILE A 110 18.59 -9.75 -13.84
CA ILE A 110 18.95 -8.49 -13.18
C ILE A 110 20.43 -8.54 -12.79
N SER A 111 21.24 -7.71 -13.42
CA SER A 111 22.67 -7.55 -13.15
C SER A 111 23.05 -6.12 -12.73
N ASN A 112 22.17 -5.16 -12.97
CA ASN A 112 22.36 -3.77 -12.67
C ASN A 112 21.01 -3.07 -12.36
N PHE A 113 21.06 -1.81 -12.01
CA PHE A 113 19.86 -1.02 -11.68
C PHE A 113 18.85 -0.92 -12.83
N ASP A 114 19.35 -0.70 -14.05
CA ASP A 114 18.47 -0.55 -15.22
C ASP A 114 17.71 -1.85 -15.52
N ASP A 115 18.34 -3.01 -15.33
CA ASP A 115 17.68 -4.31 -15.44
C ASP A 115 16.58 -4.48 -14.37
N MET A 116 16.84 -4.03 -13.13
CA MET A 116 15.83 -4.05 -12.06
C MET A 116 14.62 -3.21 -12.43
N ILE A 117 14.82 -2.01 -12.95
CA ILE A 117 13.72 -1.16 -13.40
C ILE A 117 12.95 -1.80 -14.57
N ALA A 118 13.66 -2.41 -15.52
CA ALA A 118 13.02 -3.16 -16.62
C ALA A 118 12.15 -4.32 -16.10
N ALA A 119 12.66 -5.06 -15.11
CA ALA A 119 11.91 -6.14 -14.46
C ALA A 119 10.64 -5.62 -13.75
N LEU A 120 10.75 -4.52 -13.00
CA LEU A 120 9.63 -3.87 -12.34
C LEU A 120 8.59 -3.38 -13.35
N ARG A 121 9.00 -2.74 -14.46
CA ARG A 121 8.10 -2.30 -15.54
C ARG A 121 7.35 -3.47 -16.17
N LYS A 122 8.01 -4.58 -16.42
CA LYS A 122 7.38 -5.79 -16.94
C LYS A 122 6.34 -6.36 -15.97
N ARG A 123 6.62 -6.33 -14.67
CA ARG A 123 5.65 -6.73 -13.64
C ARG A 123 4.48 -5.74 -13.52
N HIS A 124 4.76 -4.45 -13.65
CA HIS A 124 3.73 -3.40 -13.64
C HIS A 124 2.77 -3.57 -14.84
N ASP A 125 3.29 -3.93 -16.03
CA ASP A 125 2.48 -4.27 -17.20
C ASP A 125 1.59 -5.50 -16.93
N PHE A 126 2.15 -6.56 -16.32
CA PHE A 126 1.38 -7.73 -15.91
C PHE A 126 0.24 -7.38 -14.94
N PHE A 127 0.49 -6.52 -13.95
CA PHE A 127 -0.54 -6.06 -13.04
C PHE A 127 -1.64 -5.26 -13.78
N ALA A 128 -1.26 -4.42 -14.75
CA ALA A 128 -2.20 -3.69 -15.60
C ALA A 128 -3.12 -4.63 -16.38
N GLU A 129 -2.58 -5.71 -16.94
CA GLU A 129 -3.31 -6.77 -17.64
C GLU A 129 -4.29 -7.49 -16.71
N GLN A 130 -3.95 -7.66 -15.43
CA GLN A 130 -4.83 -8.24 -14.43
C GLN A 130 -5.88 -7.26 -13.87
N GLY A 131 -5.90 -6.03 -14.36
CA GLY A 131 -6.91 -5.03 -14.03
C GLY A 131 -6.48 -4.02 -12.96
N CYS A 132 -5.23 -4.02 -12.52
CA CYS A 132 -4.69 -3.02 -11.62
C CYS A 132 -4.84 -1.60 -12.19
N ARG A 133 -5.21 -0.64 -11.34
CA ARG A 133 -5.41 0.77 -11.71
C ARG A 133 -4.87 1.73 -10.66
N LEU A 134 -4.18 1.20 -9.66
CA LEU A 134 -3.67 2.01 -8.57
C LEU A 134 -2.45 1.33 -7.92
N SER A 135 -1.59 2.15 -7.32
CA SER A 135 -0.54 1.72 -6.42
C SER A 135 -0.87 2.04 -4.97
N ASP A 136 -0.15 1.42 -4.07
CA ASP A 136 -0.20 1.68 -2.64
C ASP A 136 1.21 1.61 -2.04
N HIS A 137 1.49 2.50 -1.11
CA HIS A 137 2.76 2.55 -0.40
C HIS A 137 2.51 2.63 1.10
N GLY A 138 3.25 1.83 1.88
CA GLY A 138 3.28 1.88 3.33
C GLY A 138 4.63 2.38 3.82
N ILE A 139 4.80 3.70 3.92
CA ILE A 139 6.06 4.34 4.27
C ILE A 139 5.99 5.02 5.63
N GLU A 140 7.11 5.14 6.34
CA GLU A 140 7.15 5.90 7.59
C GLU A 140 7.00 7.40 7.32
N GLU A 141 7.77 7.90 6.36
CA GLU A 141 7.80 9.29 5.92
C GLU A 141 8.04 9.38 4.42
N PHE A 142 7.86 10.56 3.83
CA PHE A 142 8.23 10.80 2.42
C PHE A 142 9.73 10.90 2.27
N TYR A 143 10.27 10.20 1.26
CA TYR A 143 11.67 10.26 0.88
C TYR A 143 11.84 11.21 -0.30
N ALA A 144 12.66 12.24 -0.15
CA ALA A 144 12.85 13.27 -1.18
C ALA A 144 14.26 13.88 -1.18
N GLU A 145 15.27 13.06 -0.90
CA GLU A 145 16.66 13.47 -1.02
C GLU A 145 17.04 13.77 -2.47
N ASP A 146 18.02 14.67 -2.66
CA ASP A 146 18.60 14.90 -3.98
C ASP A 146 19.57 13.79 -4.33
N TYR A 147 19.53 13.36 -5.56
CA TYR A 147 20.38 12.30 -6.08
C TYR A 147 20.66 12.51 -7.57
N THR A 148 21.68 11.84 -8.07
CA THR A 148 21.98 11.67 -9.49
C THR A 148 21.79 10.20 -9.90
N ASP A 149 21.52 9.95 -11.18
CA ASP A 149 21.39 8.58 -11.70
C ASP A 149 22.65 7.75 -11.44
N ALA A 150 23.83 8.37 -11.54
CA ALA A 150 25.09 7.69 -11.27
C ALA A 150 25.21 7.24 -9.81
N GLU A 151 24.77 8.07 -8.85
CA GLU A 151 24.74 7.68 -7.43
C GLU A 151 23.79 6.51 -7.20
N ILE A 152 22.59 6.53 -7.77
CA ILE A 152 21.61 5.45 -7.59
C ILE A 152 22.12 4.14 -8.15
N LYS A 153 22.73 4.15 -9.34
CA LYS A 153 23.38 2.97 -9.93
C LYS A 153 24.53 2.44 -9.08
N ALA A 154 25.33 3.32 -8.51
CA ALA A 154 26.41 2.93 -7.59
C ALA A 154 25.87 2.34 -6.29
N ILE A 155 24.82 2.92 -5.69
CA ILE A 155 24.15 2.42 -4.49
C ILE A 155 23.56 1.03 -4.74
N PHE A 156 22.85 0.85 -5.86
CA PHE A 156 22.32 -0.46 -6.25
C PHE A 156 23.45 -1.51 -6.32
N ASN A 157 24.53 -1.21 -7.05
CA ASN A 157 25.65 -2.15 -7.18
C ASN A 157 26.29 -2.49 -5.83
N LYS A 158 26.37 -1.50 -4.93
CA LYS A 158 26.92 -1.67 -3.59
C LYS A 158 26.05 -2.62 -2.74
N VAL A 159 24.76 -2.38 -2.65
CA VAL A 159 23.82 -3.21 -1.85
C VAL A 159 23.62 -4.60 -2.49
N TYR A 160 23.50 -4.67 -3.81
CA TYR A 160 23.35 -5.93 -4.51
C TYR A 160 24.64 -6.78 -4.42
N GLY A 161 25.80 -6.12 -4.34
CA GLY A 161 27.08 -6.76 -4.02
C GLY A 161 27.19 -7.25 -2.56
N GLY A 162 26.23 -6.92 -1.69
CA GLY A 162 26.19 -7.38 -0.30
C GLY A 162 26.79 -6.43 0.70
N ALA A 163 27.18 -5.22 0.31
CA ALA A 163 27.71 -4.21 1.21
C ALA A 163 26.60 -3.39 1.86
N GLU A 164 26.77 -3.03 3.13
CA GLU A 164 25.87 -2.15 3.86
C GLU A 164 25.89 -0.73 3.29
N LEU A 165 24.71 -0.09 3.30
CA LEU A 165 24.54 1.30 2.90
C LEU A 165 24.59 2.23 4.11
N THR A 166 25.04 3.45 3.88
CA THR A 166 24.84 4.55 4.83
C THR A 166 23.40 5.00 4.86
N LYS A 167 22.99 5.69 5.93
CA LYS A 167 21.63 6.27 6.01
C LYS A 167 21.32 7.20 4.82
N GLU A 168 22.29 7.99 4.39
CA GLU A 168 22.15 8.89 3.25
C GLU A 168 21.91 8.11 1.95
N GLU A 169 22.70 7.05 1.70
CA GLU A 169 22.53 6.19 0.52
C GLU A 169 21.15 5.52 0.50
N ILE A 170 20.68 5.03 1.65
CA ILE A 170 19.33 4.44 1.80
C ILE A 170 18.26 5.46 1.42
N LEU A 171 18.34 6.68 1.97
CA LEU A 171 17.35 7.72 1.70
C LEU A 171 17.38 8.19 0.24
N LYS A 172 18.56 8.34 -0.38
CA LYS A 172 18.69 8.64 -1.81
C LYS A 172 18.07 7.56 -2.68
N PHE A 173 18.36 6.29 -2.39
CA PHE A 173 17.78 5.17 -3.16
C PHE A 173 16.26 5.13 -3.06
N LYS A 174 15.71 5.22 -1.86
CA LYS A 174 14.27 5.28 -1.63
C LYS A 174 13.62 6.47 -2.32
N SER A 175 14.28 7.63 -2.31
CA SER A 175 13.80 8.84 -3.00
C SER A 175 13.71 8.64 -4.50
N ALA A 176 14.71 8.02 -5.09
CA ALA A 176 14.71 7.70 -6.52
C ALA A 176 13.61 6.69 -6.87
N MET A 177 13.48 5.64 -6.08
CA MET A 177 12.48 4.61 -6.33
C MET A 177 11.05 5.14 -6.23
N LEU A 178 10.73 6.00 -5.26
CA LEU A 178 9.40 6.62 -5.17
C LEU A 178 9.07 7.46 -6.40
N VAL A 179 10.03 8.21 -6.93
CA VAL A 179 9.82 8.99 -8.15
C VAL A 179 9.59 8.06 -9.35
N ILE A 180 10.39 7.01 -9.49
CA ILE A 180 10.24 6.02 -10.58
C ILE A 180 8.87 5.33 -10.51
N PHE A 181 8.40 4.96 -9.32
CA PHE A 181 7.06 4.37 -9.15
C PHE A 181 5.96 5.36 -9.54
N GLY A 182 6.07 6.62 -9.10
CA GLY A 182 5.11 7.66 -9.49
C GLY A 182 5.07 7.90 -11.01
N GLU A 183 6.22 7.85 -11.68
CA GLU A 183 6.29 7.94 -13.14
C GLU A 183 5.66 6.74 -13.84
N MET A 184 5.90 5.52 -13.33
CA MET A 184 5.27 4.30 -13.85
C MET A 184 3.74 4.36 -13.72
N ASP A 185 3.23 4.85 -12.60
CA ASP A 185 1.80 5.04 -12.38
C ASP A 185 1.22 6.10 -13.32
N TRP A 186 1.94 7.22 -13.52
CA TRP A 186 1.52 8.26 -14.45
C TRP A 186 1.43 7.73 -15.89
N GLU A 187 2.40 6.95 -16.35
CA GLU A 187 2.42 6.33 -17.68
C GLU A 187 1.18 5.45 -17.95
N LYS A 188 0.62 4.83 -16.92
CA LYS A 188 -0.59 4.00 -17.00
C LYS A 188 -1.88 4.77 -16.65
N GLY A 189 -1.77 6.03 -16.21
CA GLY A 189 -2.90 6.81 -15.72
C GLY A 189 -3.50 6.28 -14.41
N TRP A 190 -2.68 5.57 -13.62
CA TRP A 190 -3.09 5.00 -12.34
C TRP A 190 -3.19 6.07 -11.25
N THR A 191 -3.79 5.70 -10.13
CA THR A 191 -3.82 6.50 -8.91
C THR A 191 -2.76 5.97 -7.94
N GLN A 192 -1.86 6.82 -7.46
CA GLN A 192 -0.93 6.45 -6.40
C GLN A 192 -1.53 6.74 -5.03
N GLN A 193 -1.30 5.85 -4.07
CA GLN A 193 -1.76 5.98 -2.69
C GLN A 193 -0.59 5.88 -1.73
N PHE A 194 -0.57 6.71 -0.70
CA PHE A 194 0.46 6.71 0.34
C PHE A 194 -0.17 6.58 1.71
N HIS A 195 0.06 5.45 2.36
CA HIS A 195 -0.19 5.24 3.78
C HIS A 195 1.10 5.54 4.53
N TYR A 196 1.13 6.60 5.33
CA TYR A 196 2.37 7.02 5.99
C TYR A 196 2.14 7.46 7.45
N GLY A 197 3.23 7.52 8.21
CA GLY A 197 3.23 8.04 9.57
C GLY A 197 3.19 6.98 10.66
N ALA A 198 3.42 5.70 10.35
CA ALA A 198 3.50 4.63 11.35
C ALA A 198 4.95 4.35 11.77
N ILE A 199 5.19 4.27 13.08
CA ILE A 199 6.39 3.64 13.63
C ILE A 199 6.09 2.15 13.77
N ARG A 200 6.84 1.33 13.04
CA ARG A 200 6.59 -0.10 12.95
C ARG A 200 7.39 -0.89 13.99
N ASN A 201 6.77 -1.98 14.48
CA ASN A 201 7.44 -3.00 15.30
C ASN A 201 8.20 -2.43 16.53
N ASN A 202 7.58 -1.49 17.26
CA ASN A 202 8.22 -0.75 18.35
C ASN A 202 8.74 -1.64 19.49
N ASN A 203 8.22 -2.84 19.66
CA ASN A 203 8.60 -3.75 20.71
C ASN A 203 9.51 -4.87 20.16
N THR A 204 10.82 -4.66 20.20
CA THR A 204 11.81 -5.62 19.69
C THR A 204 11.68 -7.02 20.31
N LYS A 205 11.31 -7.13 21.61
CA LYS A 205 11.10 -8.43 22.27
C LYS A 205 9.94 -9.18 21.62
N MET A 206 8.82 -8.49 21.42
CA MET A 206 7.62 -9.09 20.83
C MET A 206 7.79 -9.35 19.33
N PHE A 207 8.50 -8.48 18.62
CA PHE A 207 8.88 -8.72 17.22
C PHE A 207 9.68 -10.02 17.05
N LYS A 208 10.66 -10.27 17.93
CA LYS A 208 11.43 -11.53 17.90
C LYS A 208 10.59 -12.75 18.25
N LEU A 209 9.57 -12.60 19.08
CA LEU A 209 8.71 -13.69 19.54
C LEU A 209 7.57 -14.01 18.54
N LEU A 210 6.92 -12.99 17.99
CA LEU A 210 5.66 -13.10 17.22
C LEU A 210 5.80 -12.72 15.75
N GLY A 211 6.89 -12.06 15.36
CA GLY A 211 7.09 -11.52 14.01
C GLY A 211 6.45 -10.14 13.81
N PRO A 212 6.44 -9.67 12.55
CA PRO A 212 5.87 -8.37 12.17
C PRO A 212 4.33 -8.40 12.21
N ASP A 213 3.73 -7.21 12.20
CA ASP A 213 2.27 -7.01 12.09
C ASP A 213 1.43 -7.65 13.21
N THR A 214 1.98 -7.73 14.40
CA THR A 214 1.35 -8.38 15.56
C THR A 214 0.84 -7.39 16.62
N GLY A 215 0.59 -6.12 16.23
CA GLY A 215 -0.07 -5.13 17.09
C GLY A 215 0.90 -4.26 17.89
N PHE A 216 2.15 -4.14 17.48
CA PHE A 216 3.19 -3.33 18.16
C PHE A 216 3.65 -2.13 17.32
N ASP A 217 2.72 -1.54 16.58
CA ASP A 217 2.94 -0.31 15.83
C ASP A 217 2.31 0.88 16.56
N SER A 218 2.76 2.09 16.28
CA SER A 218 2.19 3.31 16.84
C SER A 218 2.20 4.47 15.83
N ILE A 219 1.43 5.50 16.16
CA ILE A 219 1.46 6.77 15.45
C ILE A 219 2.86 7.38 15.61
N GLY A 220 3.46 7.76 14.47
CA GLY A 220 4.74 8.44 14.43
C GLY A 220 4.58 9.96 14.32
N GLU A 221 5.60 10.67 14.75
CA GLU A 221 5.76 12.10 14.56
C GLU A 221 6.93 12.33 13.61
N PHE A 222 6.60 12.59 12.33
CA PHE A 222 7.58 12.79 11.27
C PHE A 222 7.44 14.19 10.68
N THR A 223 8.56 14.82 10.33
CA THR A 223 8.60 16.13 9.68
C THR A 223 8.36 15.98 8.17
N THR A 224 7.14 15.63 7.78
CA THR A 224 6.79 15.17 6.43
C THR A 224 6.55 16.29 5.42
N ALA A 225 6.17 17.50 5.84
CA ALA A 225 5.69 18.54 4.93
C ALA A 225 6.69 18.90 3.81
N LYS A 226 7.95 19.13 4.15
CA LYS A 226 8.98 19.52 3.16
C LYS A 226 9.30 18.37 2.19
N ALA A 227 9.46 17.16 2.70
CA ALA A 227 9.76 15.99 1.88
C ALA A 227 8.59 15.65 0.96
N MET A 228 7.36 15.69 1.47
CA MET A 228 6.13 15.50 0.68
C MET A 228 6.03 16.55 -0.44
N SER A 229 6.19 17.84 -0.11
CA SER A 229 6.18 18.92 -1.10
C SER A 229 7.20 18.66 -2.20
N LYS A 230 8.44 18.35 -1.83
CA LYS A 230 9.53 18.11 -2.76
C LYS A 230 9.30 16.88 -3.66
N PHE A 231 8.72 15.81 -3.11
CA PHE A 231 8.34 14.63 -3.89
C PHE A 231 7.24 14.94 -4.90
N LEU A 232 6.14 15.56 -4.47
CA LEU A 232 5.03 15.92 -5.34
C LEU A 232 5.47 16.93 -6.44
N ASP A 233 6.28 17.93 -6.06
CA ASP A 233 6.80 18.91 -7.00
C ASP A 233 7.73 18.29 -8.04
N ARG A 234 8.59 17.36 -7.66
CA ARG A 234 9.50 16.66 -8.58
C ARG A 234 8.74 15.91 -9.69
N LEU A 235 7.59 15.30 -9.37
CA LEU A 235 6.71 14.71 -10.37
C LEU A 235 5.94 15.78 -11.15
N ASN A 236 5.45 16.82 -10.46
CA ASN A 236 4.61 17.84 -11.04
C ASN A 236 5.34 18.73 -12.06
N VAL A 237 6.57 19.15 -11.77
CA VAL A 237 7.37 19.99 -12.67
C VAL A 237 7.67 19.30 -14.01
N ASN A 238 7.73 17.97 -14.01
CA ASN A 238 7.90 17.14 -15.19
C ASN A 238 6.57 16.73 -15.87
N GLY A 239 5.44 17.23 -15.38
CA GLY A 239 4.11 16.85 -15.87
C GLY A 239 3.72 15.41 -15.60
N LYS A 240 4.36 14.74 -14.64
CA LYS A 240 4.19 13.31 -14.33
C LYS A 240 3.48 13.04 -13.00
N LEU A 241 2.93 14.08 -12.34
CA LEU A 241 2.14 13.88 -11.14
C LEU A 241 0.77 13.32 -11.50
N THR A 242 0.52 12.09 -11.12
CA THR A 242 -0.77 11.42 -11.32
C THR A 242 -1.74 11.71 -10.19
N LYS A 243 -2.97 11.17 -10.27
CA LYS A 243 -3.94 11.22 -9.17
C LYS A 243 -3.31 10.62 -7.91
N THR A 244 -3.43 11.33 -6.79
CA THR A 244 -2.75 10.94 -5.55
C THR A 244 -3.70 10.99 -4.37
N ILE A 245 -3.68 9.96 -3.52
CA ILE A 245 -4.41 9.92 -2.25
C ILE A 245 -3.41 9.77 -1.11
N LEU A 246 -3.50 10.68 -0.13
CA LEU A 246 -2.63 10.70 1.04
C LEU A 246 -3.41 10.23 2.27
N TYR A 247 -3.01 9.11 2.85
CA TYR A 247 -3.57 8.57 4.09
C TYR A 247 -2.60 8.86 5.23
N ASN A 248 -2.98 9.82 6.06
CA ASN A 248 -2.19 10.23 7.22
C ASN A 248 -2.62 9.45 8.46
N LEU A 249 -1.65 8.98 9.24
CA LEU A 249 -1.92 8.29 10.49
C LEU A 249 -1.92 9.25 11.69
N ASN A 250 -1.15 10.33 11.65
CA ASN A 250 -1.07 11.29 12.74
C ASN A 250 -2.05 12.46 12.52
N PRO A 251 -3.15 12.57 13.29
CA PRO A 251 -4.14 13.63 13.08
C PRO A 251 -3.57 15.04 13.29
N CYS A 252 -2.46 15.20 14.03
CA CYS A 252 -1.80 16.50 14.21
C CYS A 252 -1.25 17.09 12.89
N ALA A 253 -1.09 16.28 11.84
CA ALA A 253 -0.63 16.73 10.52
C ALA A 253 -1.77 16.97 9.53
N ASN A 254 -3.04 16.86 9.93
CA ASN A 254 -4.16 16.97 8.99
C ASN A 254 -4.22 18.32 8.28
N GLU A 255 -4.05 19.43 8.99
CA GLU A 255 -4.04 20.76 8.38
C GLU A 255 -2.82 20.98 7.47
N VAL A 256 -1.67 20.42 7.83
CA VAL A 256 -0.46 20.45 7.00
C VAL A 256 -0.74 19.80 5.66
N ILE A 257 -1.36 18.62 5.66
CA ILE A 257 -1.70 17.89 4.44
C ILE A 257 -2.78 18.60 3.66
N ALA A 258 -3.86 19.03 4.33
CA ALA A 258 -4.97 19.73 3.67
C ALA A 258 -4.50 20.96 2.88
N THR A 259 -3.57 21.74 3.44
CA THR A 259 -2.96 22.88 2.74
C THR A 259 -2.02 22.43 1.60
N MET A 260 -1.30 21.33 1.77
CA MET A 260 -0.43 20.77 0.72
C MET A 260 -1.23 20.32 -0.50
N LEU A 261 -2.38 19.66 -0.31
CA LEU A 261 -3.23 19.18 -1.39
C LEU A 261 -3.66 20.30 -2.34
N GLY A 262 -3.91 21.52 -1.80
CA GLY A 262 -4.32 22.67 -2.58
C GLY A 262 -3.27 23.15 -3.57
N ASN A 263 -1.98 22.93 -3.30
CA ASN A 263 -0.89 23.40 -4.12
C ASN A 263 -0.72 22.64 -5.45
N PHE A 264 -1.27 21.43 -5.54
CA PHE A 264 -1.09 20.53 -6.68
C PHE A 264 -2.39 20.21 -7.43
N GLN A 265 -3.46 20.98 -7.20
CA GLN A 265 -4.68 20.94 -8.01
C GLN A 265 -4.45 21.77 -9.28
N ASP A 266 -4.50 21.15 -10.45
CA ASP A 266 -4.22 21.80 -11.73
C ASP A 266 -5.44 21.93 -12.64
N GLY A 267 -6.61 21.51 -12.19
CA GLY A 267 -7.85 21.55 -12.93
C GLY A 267 -8.00 20.46 -14.02
N SER A 268 -6.98 19.65 -14.27
CA SER A 268 -7.05 18.56 -15.26
C SER A 268 -8.03 17.47 -14.84
N ILE A 269 -8.11 17.17 -13.55
CA ILE A 269 -9.01 16.17 -12.96
C ILE A 269 -9.54 16.73 -11.65
N ALA A 270 -10.86 16.67 -11.44
CA ALA A 270 -11.48 17.07 -10.17
C ALA A 270 -10.93 16.22 -9.02
N GLY A 271 -10.35 16.87 -8.00
CA GLY A 271 -9.75 16.17 -6.87
C GLY A 271 -8.53 15.34 -7.25
N LYS A 272 -7.63 15.88 -8.07
CA LYS A 272 -6.40 15.22 -8.49
C LYS A 272 -5.57 14.72 -7.32
N ILE A 273 -5.44 15.55 -6.29
CA ILE A 273 -4.81 15.18 -5.02
C ILE A 273 -5.89 15.18 -3.94
N GLN A 274 -6.01 14.06 -3.20
CA GLN A 274 -7.06 13.88 -2.20
C GLN A 274 -6.49 13.47 -0.85
N PHE A 275 -7.20 13.86 0.20
CA PHE A 275 -6.99 13.33 1.55
C PHE A 275 -7.76 12.02 1.67
N GLY A 276 -7.07 10.97 2.10
CA GLY A 276 -7.68 9.67 2.36
C GLY A 276 -8.50 9.66 3.66
N SER A 277 -9.29 8.61 3.85
CA SER A 277 -9.98 8.40 5.11
C SER A 277 -9.01 8.07 6.24
N GLY A 278 -9.47 8.18 7.48
CA GLY A 278 -8.75 7.64 8.63
C GLY A 278 -8.51 6.13 8.47
N TRP A 279 -7.39 5.64 8.97
CA TRP A 279 -7.02 4.24 8.95
C TRP A 279 -6.25 3.89 10.22
N TRP A 280 -6.19 2.58 10.57
CA TRP A 280 -5.63 2.03 11.79
C TRP A 280 -6.20 2.65 13.07
N PHE A 281 -5.48 3.61 13.66
CA PHE A 281 -5.81 4.17 14.99
C PHE A 281 -6.80 5.34 14.92
N LEU A 282 -7.31 5.69 13.73
CA LEU A 282 -8.24 6.81 13.53
C LEU A 282 -9.67 6.33 13.26
#